data_c36aeaeb9a981a963ac83de66963b200
#
_entry.id   c36aeaeb9a981a963ac83de66963b200
#
_cell.length_a   1.000
_cell.length_b   1.000
_cell.length_c   1.000
_cell.angle_alpha   90.00
_cell.angle_beta   90.00
_cell.angle_gamma   90.00
#
_symmetry.space_group_name_H-M   'P 1'
#
loop_
_entity.id
_entity.type
_entity.pdbx_description
1 polymer ?
#
loop_
_entity_poly.entity_id
_entity_poly.type
_entity_poly.pdbx_seq_one_letter_code
_entity_poly.pdbx_strand_id
1 'polypeptide(L)'
;MIITRNSTTPDALRETMSTTQSMFRVAAIQMASGPYVQANLQEAGRLIELAAATGARIIALPEYFAIMGMKDTDKVAAREKDGDGPIQNFLSGEARRHRVWIVGGSVPLESSQPGKVRNSCLVYNQEGKRVARYDKIHLFGFDMGQERYSEERTIEPGNSVCTVDSPYGKLGISICYDLRFPELYRAMGDVDLILVPSAFTETTGKAHWDTLIRARAIENLAYVIAPAQGGYHVNGRETHGHTMIVDPWGVVLDRLPRGSGVVVAGVNPTYQAKIRASLPALTHKTVRQW
;
A
#
# COMPACT_ATOMS: atom_id res chain seq x y z
N MET A 1 32.92 45.57 -47.35
CA MET A 1 33.12 44.45 -46.37
C MET A 1 31.77 44.00 -45.87
N ILE A 2 31.27 42.95 -46.48
CA ILE A 2 29.86 42.45 -46.28
C ILE A 2 29.93 41.45 -45.20
N ILE A 3 29.21 41.69 -44.09
CA ILE A 3 29.02 40.73 -42.98
C ILE A 3 27.70 40.02 -43.20
N THR A 4 27.76 38.76 -43.61
CA THR A 4 26.64 37.84 -43.70
C THR A 4 26.24 37.36 -42.29
N ARG A 5 25.01 37.63 -41.87
CA ARG A 5 24.40 37.06 -40.68
C ARG A 5 23.84 35.67 -41.04
N ASN A 6 24.39 34.62 -40.43
CA ASN A 6 23.78 33.31 -40.40
C ASN A 6 22.65 33.32 -39.38
N SER A 7 21.43 33.13 -39.85
CA SER A 7 20.26 32.85 -39.06
C SER A 7 20.21 31.33 -38.78
N THR A 8 20.57 30.93 -37.58
CA THR A 8 20.23 29.60 -37.04
C THR A 8 18.88 29.68 -36.38
N THR A 9 17.91 29.07 -37.00
CA THR A 9 16.60 28.78 -36.43
C THR A 9 16.70 27.83 -35.23
N PRO A 10 16.07 28.14 -34.10
CA PRO A 10 15.93 27.21 -33.01
C PRO A 10 14.53 26.54 -33.09
N ASP A 11 14.39 25.56 -33.93
CA ASP A 11 13.23 24.68 -33.96
C ASP A 11 13.70 23.24 -33.76
N ALA A 12 14.00 22.92 -32.50
CA ALA A 12 13.93 21.57 -31.98
C ALA A 12 12.99 21.63 -30.80
N LEU A 13 11.70 21.79 -31.10
CA LEU A 13 10.62 21.52 -30.18
C LEU A 13 10.77 20.06 -29.74
N ARG A 14 11.18 19.89 -28.49
CA ARG A 14 11.05 18.62 -27.76
C ARG A 14 9.57 18.23 -27.82
N GLU A 15 9.21 17.36 -28.73
CA GLU A 15 8.06 16.52 -28.61
C GLU A 15 8.27 15.62 -27.38
N THR A 16 7.95 16.14 -26.20
CA THR A 16 7.61 15.31 -25.06
C THR A 16 6.31 14.64 -25.44
N MET A 17 6.41 13.42 -25.98
CA MET A 17 5.28 12.51 -26.08
C MET A 17 4.80 12.25 -24.66
N SER A 18 3.88 13.07 -24.18
CA SER A 18 3.02 12.75 -23.06
C SER A 18 2.18 11.55 -23.49
N THR A 19 2.67 10.35 -23.20
CA THR A 19 1.84 9.16 -23.25
C THR A 19 0.75 9.36 -22.19
N THR A 20 -0.41 9.83 -22.63
CA THR A 20 -1.60 9.97 -21.79
C THR A 20 -1.93 8.56 -21.29
N GLN A 21 -1.50 8.24 -20.09
CA GLN A 21 -1.84 6.96 -19.47
C GLN A 21 -3.36 6.82 -19.43
N SER A 22 -3.88 5.74 -20.00
CA SER A 22 -5.32 5.47 -19.97
C SER A 22 -5.78 5.16 -18.54
N MET A 23 -7.07 5.41 -18.25
CA MET A 23 -7.68 4.99 -17.00
C MET A 23 -7.50 3.48 -16.77
N PHE A 24 -7.24 3.08 -15.54
CA PHE A 24 -7.15 1.69 -15.12
C PHE A 24 -7.85 1.49 -13.77
N ARG A 25 -8.16 0.23 -13.44
CA ARG A 25 -8.78 -0.11 -12.15
C ARG A 25 -7.75 -0.63 -11.16
N VAL A 26 -7.98 -0.30 -9.89
CA VAL A 26 -7.26 -0.84 -8.74
C VAL A 26 -8.25 -1.47 -7.77
N ALA A 27 -7.80 -2.45 -7.01
CA ALA A 27 -8.62 -3.10 -6.00
C ALA A 27 -7.90 -3.15 -4.65
N ALA A 28 -8.67 -2.98 -3.58
CA ALA A 28 -8.26 -3.16 -2.20
C ALA A 28 -9.09 -4.28 -1.57
N ILE A 29 -8.43 -5.24 -0.95
CA ILE A 29 -9.06 -6.40 -0.33
C ILE A 29 -9.22 -6.17 1.17
N GLN A 30 -10.41 -6.48 1.69
CA GLN A 30 -10.68 -6.58 3.13
C GLN A 30 -10.78 -8.02 3.54
N MET A 31 -10.13 -8.38 4.64
CA MET A 31 -10.17 -9.73 5.23
C MET A 31 -10.42 -9.65 6.74
N ALA A 32 -10.87 -10.77 7.30
CA ALA A 32 -10.85 -11.04 8.74
C ALA A 32 -9.97 -12.28 8.97
N SER A 33 -8.66 -12.10 8.84
CA SER A 33 -7.70 -13.21 8.89
C SER A 33 -7.68 -13.91 10.26
N GLY A 34 -7.43 -15.21 10.24
CA GLY A 34 -7.32 -16.05 11.41
C GLY A 34 -5.90 -16.57 11.67
N PRO A 35 -5.75 -17.53 12.59
CA PRO A 35 -4.43 -18.07 12.99
C PRO A 35 -3.85 -19.09 11.99
N TYR A 36 -4.60 -19.52 10.98
CA TYR A 36 -4.17 -20.57 10.07
C TYR A 36 -3.80 -20.01 8.70
N VAL A 37 -2.49 -20.02 8.40
CA VAL A 37 -1.95 -19.48 7.14
C VAL A 37 -2.68 -20.04 5.92
N GLN A 38 -2.83 -21.36 5.82
CA GLN A 38 -3.44 -21.98 4.64
C GLN A 38 -4.89 -21.51 4.40
N ALA A 39 -5.70 -21.37 5.44
CA ALA A 39 -7.08 -20.88 5.32
C ALA A 39 -7.10 -19.41 4.85
N ASN A 40 -6.19 -18.59 5.37
CA ASN A 40 -6.08 -17.21 4.97
C ASN A 40 -5.62 -17.07 3.50
N LEU A 41 -4.68 -17.92 3.05
CA LEU A 41 -4.25 -17.92 1.65
C LEU A 41 -5.38 -18.35 0.70
N GLN A 42 -6.21 -19.33 1.08
CA GLN A 42 -7.39 -19.73 0.31
C GLN A 42 -8.39 -18.57 0.17
N GLU A 43 -8.71 -17.88 1.26
CA GLU A 43 -9.61 -16.72 1.21
C GLU A 43 -9.01 -15.56 0.42
N ALA A 44 -7.71 -15.27 0.61
CA ALA A 44 -7.01 -14.27 -0.18
C ALA A 44 -7.05 -14.58 -1.68
N GLY A 45 -6.83 -15.84 -2.07
CA GLY A 45 -6.90 -16.29 -3.47
C GLY A 45 -8.28 -16.07 -4.07
N ARG A 46 -9.35 -16.44 -3.34
CA ARG A 46 -10.73 -16.19 -3.76
C ARG A 46 -11.01 -14.69 -3.97
N LEU A 47 -10.53 -13.84 -3.07
CA LEU A 47 -10.74 -12.39 -3.15
C LEU A 47 -9.88 -11.75 -4.26
N ILE A 48 -8.66 -12.25 -4.49
CA ILE A 48 -7.81 -11.82 -5.62
C ILE A 48 -8.48 -12.17 -6.94
N GLU A 49 -9.05 -13.37 -7.07
CA GLU A 49 -9.79 -13.78 -8.28
C GLU A 49 -10.99 -12.85 -8.55
N LEU A 50 -11.78 -12.54 -7.51
CA LEU A 50 -12.89 -11.58 -7.62
C LEU A 50 -12.40 -10.19 -8.05
N ALA A 51 -11.31 -9.70 -7.44
CA ALA A 51 -10.72 -8.42 -7.80
C ALA A 51 -10.22 -8.40 -9.25
N ALA A 52 -9.51 -9.45 -9.67
CA ALA A 52 -8.99 -9.58 -11.03
C ALA A 52 -10.12 -9.64 -12.08
N ALA A 53 -11.23 -10.32 -11.77
CA ALA A 53 -12.41 -10.40 -12.64
C ALA A 53 -13.05 -9.01 -12.91
N THR A 54 -12.84 -8.01 -12.04
CA THR A 54 -13.28 -6.62 -12.28
C THR A 54 -12.42 -5.87 -13.30
N GLY A 55 -11.29 -6.45 -13.72
CA GLY A 55 -10.30 -5.80 -14.58
C GLY A 55 -9.28 -4.95 -13.80
N ALA A 56 -9.15 -5.13 -12.48
CA ALA A 56 -8.14 -4.47 -11.69
C ALA A 56 -6.73 -4.84 -12.17
N ARG A 57 -5.84 -3.85 -12.22
CA ARG A 57 -4.44 -4.01 -12.63
C ARG A 57 -3.49 -4.07 -11.45
N ILE A 58 -3.88 -3.46 -10.34
CA ILE A 58 -3.18 -3.52 -9.06
C ILE A 58 -4.18 -4.00 -8.02
N ILE A 59 -3.81 -5.02 -7.25
CA ILE A 59 -4.61 -5.59 -6.16
C ILE A 59 -3.79 -5.52 -4.89
N ALA A 60 -4.33 -4.91 -3.83
CA ALA A 60 -3.65 -4.76 -2.55
C ALA A 60 -4.35 -5.58 -1.46
N LEU A 61 -3.56 -6.36 -0.72
CA LEU A 61 -3.98 -7.15 0.44
C LEU A 61 -3.75 -6.38 1.75
N PRO A 62 -4.48 -6.67 2.84
CA PRO A 62 -4.32 -5.99 4.11
C PRO A 62 -3.08 -6.46 4.89
N GLU A 63 -2.64 -5.67 5.88
CA GLU A 63 -1.64 -6.09 6.86
C GLU A 63 -2.09 -7.39 7.55
N TYR A 64 -1.13 -8.29 7.83
CA TYR A 64 -1.38 -9.60 8.45
C TYR A 64 -2.36 -10.50 7.68
N PHE A 65 -2.50 -10.31 6.36
CA PHE A 65 -3.44 -11.08 5.55
C PHE A 65 -3.22 -12.59 5.68
N ALA A 66 -1.95 -13.02 5.80
CA ALA A 66 -1.58 -14.43 5.87
C ALA A 66 -1.72 -15.04 7.27
N ILE A 67 -1.60 -14.23 8.33
CA ILE A 67 -1.72 -14.71 9.71
C ILE A 67 -2.12 -13.59 10.68
N MET A 68 -3.23 -13.77 11.35
CA MET A 68 -3.65 -13.06 12.56
C MET A 68 -3.64 -14.08 13.70
N GLY A 69 -2.46 -14.26 14.33
CA GLY A 69 -2.22 -15.32 15.31
C GLY A 69 -3.04 -15.17 16.59
N MET A 70 -3.17 -16.26 17.36
CA MET A 70 -3.76 -16.25 18.70
C MET A 70 -2.86 -15.52 19.70
N LYS A 71 -1.54 -15.59 19.49
CA LYS A 71 -0.51 -14.90 20.27
C LYS A 71 0.38 -14.06 19.36
N ASP A 72 0.98 -13.03 19.92
CA ASP A 72 1.92 -12.16 19.18
C ASP A 72 3.14 -12.92 18.63
N THR A 73 3.51 -14.04 19.24
CA THR A 73 4.60 -14.92 18.82
C THR A 73 4.26 -15.82 17.64
N ASP A 74 2.98 -15.99 17.27
CA ASP A 74 2.59 -16.90 16.19
C ASP A 74 3.12 -16.44 14.83
N LYS A 75 3.21 -15.12 14.60
CA LYS A 75 3.86 -14.56 13.41
C LYS A 75 5.36 -14.90 13.34
N VAL A 76 6.01 -15.05 14.51
CA VAL A 76 7.43 -15.46 14.57
C VAL A 76 7.59 -16.94 14.19
N ALA A 77 6.63 -17.77 14.60
CA ALA A 77 6.61 -19.19 14.21
C ALA A 77 6.32 -19.38 12.71
N ALA A 78 5.47 -18.51 12.13
CA ALA A 78 5.07 -18.55 10.71
C ALA A 78 6.01 -17.75 9.78
N ARG A 79 7.15 -17.26 10.28
CA ARG A 79 8.06 -16.45 9.48
C ARG A 79 8.67 -17.24 8.34
N GLU A 80 8.89 -16.55 7.24
CA GLU A 80 9.56 -17.10 6.05
C GLU A 80 10.93 -16.47 5.86
N LYS A 81 11.82 -17.21 5.19
CA LYS A 81 13.06 -16.63 4.67
C LYS A 81 12.76 -15.66 3.55
N ASP A 82 13.56 -14.64 3.40
CA ASP A 82 13.41 -13.71 2.28
C ASP A 82 13.70 -14.43 0.94
N GLY A 83 12.69 -14.42 0.07
CA GLY A 83 12.74 -15.08 -1.25
C GLY A 83 12.22 -16.52 -1.27
N ASP A 84 11.84 -17.10 -0.12
CA ASP A 84 11.36 -18.46 -0.03
C ASP A 84 10.28 -18.64 1.03
N GLY A 85 9.21 -19.33 0.70
CA GLY A 85 8.15 -19.69 1.60
C GLY A 85 6.75 -19.70 0.95
N PRO A 86 5.78 -20.41 1.58
CA PRO A 86 4.46 -20.60 1.01
C PRO A 86 3.68 -19.30 0.78
N ILE A 87 3.84 -18.28 1.64
CA ILE A 87 3.14 -16.99 1.49
C ILE A 87 3.72 -16.23 0.29
N GLN A 88 5.04 -16.17 0.17
CA GLN A 88 5.73 -15.53 -0.94
C GLN A 88 5.43 -16.22 -2.27
N ASN A 89 5.44 -17.57 -2.29
CA ASN A 89 5.13 -18.38 -3.46
C ASN A 89 3.67 -18.19 -3.90
N PHE A 90 2.73 -18.08 -2.95
CA PHE A 90 1.33 -17.75 -3.20
C PHE A 90 1.21 -16.39 -3.90
N LEU A 91 1.80 -15.31 -3.33
CA LEU A 91 1.72 -13.97 -3.91
C LEU A 91 2.28 -13.92 -5.34
N SER A 92 3.43 -14.54 -5.57
CA SER A 92 4.05 -14.66 -6.90
C SER A 92 3.16 -15.44 -7.87
N GLY A 93 2.57 -16.55 -7.41
CA GLY A 93 1.67 -17.40 -8.18
C GLY A 93 0.41 -16.66 -8.61
N GLU A 94 -0.27 -15.99 -7.69
CA GLU A 94 -1.51 -15.26 -7.98
C GLU A 94 -1.26 -14.04 -8.89
N ALA A 95 -0.15 -13.30 -8.70
CA ALA A 95 0.22 -12.20 -9.58
C ALA A 95 0.38 -12.67 -11.03
N ARG A 96 1.09 -13.79 -11.25
CA ARG A 96 1.30 -14.41 -12.57
C ARG A 96 0.01 -15.00 -13.14
N ARG A 97 -0.77 -15.74 -12.32
CA ARG A 97 -2.01 -16.39 -12.73
C ARG A 97 -3.01 -15.39 -13.29
N HIS A 98 -3.18 -14.26 -12.62
CA HIS A 98 -4.15 -13.23 -12.99
C HIS A 98 -3.56 -12.10 -13.85
N ARG A 99 -2.23 -12.09 -14.08
CA ARG A 99 -1.49 -11.04 -14.80
C ARG A 99 -1.75 -9.66 -14.21
N VAL A 100 -1.68 -9.55 -12.90
CA VAL A 100 -1.89 -8.31 -12.13
C VAL A 100 -0.69 -8.01 -11.26
N TRP A 101 -0.54 -6.75 -10.86
CA TRP A 101 0.36 -6.37 -9.79
C TRP A 101 -0.30 -6.70 -8.45
N ILE A 102 0.45 -7.33 -7.55
CA ILE A 102 -0.02 -7.62 -6.19
C ILE A 102 0.86 -6.87 -5.19
N VAL A 103 0.20 -6.04 -4.36
CA VAL A 103 0.79 -5.47 -3.15
C VAL A 103 0.39 -6.39 -2.01
N GLY A 104 1.35 -7.19 -1.53
CA GLY A 104 1.14 -8.39 -0.72
C GLY A 104 0.89 -8.10 0.76
N GLY A 105 0.14 -7.04 1.09
CA GLY A 105 -0.25 -6.73 2.46
C GLY A 105 0.95 -6.66 3.41
N SER A 106 1.03 -7.61 4.32
CA SER A 106 2.28 -7.85 5.03
C SER A 106 2.54 -9.34 5.32
N VAL A 107 3.81 -9.71 5.25
CA VAL A 107 4.33 -11.07 5.42
C VAL A 107 5.36 -11.04 6.55
N PRO A 108 5.33 -11.99 7.50
CA PRO A 108 6.37 -12.11 8.52
C PRO A 108 7.63 -12.72 7.88
N LEU A 109 8.67 -11.92 7.70
CA LEU A 109 9.98 -12.40 7.22
C LEU A 109 10.99 -12.53 8.37
N GLU A 110 11.99 -13.38 8.19
CA GLU A 110 13.10 -13.50 9.13
C GLU A 110 13.76 -12.13 9.38
N SER A 111 14.10 -11.88 10.62
CA SER A 111 14.80 -10.69 11.08
C SER A 111 16.19 -11.01 11.59
N SER A 112 17.04 -10.00 11.72
CA SER A 112 18.38 -10.18 12.32
C SER A 112 18.32 -10.40 13.83
N GLN A 113 17.21 -10.04 14.48
CA GLN A 113 17.03 -10.16 15.92
C GLN A 113 16.31 -11.47 16.27
N PRO A 114 16.90 -12.33 17.13
CA PRO A 114 16.26 -13.54 17.62
C PRO A 114 14.87 -13.26 18.22
N GLY A 115 13.89 -14.11 17.89
CA GLY A 115 12.52 -13.98 18.42
C GLY A 115 11.68 -12.88 17.78
N LYS A 116 12.19 -12.20 16.75
CA LYS A 116 11.43 -11.19 15.99
C LYS A 116 11.27 -11.56 14.52
N VAL A 117 10.43 -10.80 13.84
CA VAL A 117 10.24 -10.81 12.38
C VAL A 117 10.34 -9.41 11.83
N ARG A 118 10.54 -9.28 10.51
CA ARG A 118 10.19 -8.08 9.75
C ARG A 118 8.72 -8.17 9.34
N ASN A 119 7.95 -7.12 9.55
CA ASN A 119 6.58 -6.99 9.01
C ASN A 119 6.72 -6.36 7.62
N SER A 120 6.73 -7.20 6.57
CA SER A 120 7.22 -6.82 5.24
C SER A 120 6.11 -6.80 4.21
N CYS A 121 5.91 -5.69 3.52
CA CYS A 121 5.08 -5.61 2.32
C CYS A 121 5.93 -5.96 1.10
N LEU A 122 5.49 -6.96 0.35
CA LEU A 122 6.16 -7.42 -0.87
C LEU A 122 5.30 -7.06 -2.08
N VAL A 123 5.93 -6.51 -3.12
CA VAL A 123 5.24 -6.15 -4.36
C VAL A 123 5.69 -7.07 -5.48
N TYR A 124 4.71 -7.68 -6.16
CA TYR A 124 4.93 -8.56 -7.31
C TYR A 124 4.31 -7.96 -8.56
N ASN A 125 5.04 -8.02 -9.68
CA ASN A 125 4.53 -7.62 -10.98
C ASN A 125 3.70 -8.74 -11.63
N GLN A 126 3.12 -8.48 -12.78
CA GLN A 126 2.24 -9.38 -13.51
C GLN A 126 2.91 -10.69 -14.01
N GLU A 127 4.23 -10.77 -14.00
CA GLU A 127 5.01 -11.98 -14.28
C GLU A 127 5.28 -12.79 -13.01
N GLY A 128 4.82 -12.33 -11.85
CA GLY A 128 5.07 -12.94 -10.55
C GLY A 128 6.49 -12.69 -10.01
N LYS A 129 7.23 -11.74 -10.60
CA LYS A 129 8.53 -11.32 -10.10
C LYS A 129 8.36 -10.31 -8.96
N ARG A 130 9.03 -10.53 -7.82
CA ARG A 130 9.10 -9.53 -6.76
C ARG A 130 9.91 -8.32 -7.24
N VAL A 131 9.31 -7.13 -7.17
CA VAL A 131 9.88 -5.87 -7.63
C VAL A 131 10.18 -4.90 -6.50
N ALA A 132 9.58 -5.08 -5.32
CA ALA A 132 9.86 -4.29 -4.13
C ALA A 132 9.64 -5.07 -2.84
N ARG A 133 10.30 -4.63 -1.77
CA ARG A 133 10.10 -5.01 -0.38
C ARG A 133 10.15 -3.75 0.48
N TYR A 134 9.17 -3.59 1.34
CA TYR A 134 9.14 -2.57 2.38
C TYR A 134 8.99 -3.23 3.74
N ASP A 135 9.87 -2.94 4.66
CA ASP A 135 9.78 -3.36 6.06
C ASP A 135 9.19 -2.21 6.87
N LYS A 136 8.12 -2.46 7.61
CA LYS A 136 7.40 -1.47 8.42
C LYS A 136 8.37 -0.70 9.31
N ILE A 137 8.37 0.63 9.17
CA ILE A 137 9.29 1.50 9.93
C ILE A 137 8.72 1.80 11.32
N HIS A 138 7.45 2.23 11.38
CA HIS A 138 6.84 2.67 12.64
C HIS A 138 6.04 1.51 13.25
N LEU A 139 6.47 1.07 14.42
CA LEU A 139 5.86 -0.05 15.13
C LEU A 139 4.75 0.44 16.06
N PHE A 140 3.60 -0.22 16.00
CA PHE A 140 2.43 0.15 16.78
C PHE A 140 2.62 -0.15 18.26
N GLY A 141 2.50 0.89 19.08
CA GLY A 141 2.39 0.83 20.53
C GLY A 141 1.13 1.56 20.99
N PHE A 142 0.33 0.93 21.83
CA PHE A 142 -0.90 1.51 22.36
C PHE A 142 -1.22 0.92 23.72
N ASP A 143 -1.54 1.75 24.69
CA ASP A 143 -1.93 1.36 26.04
C ASP A 143 -3.07 2.28 26.48
N MET A 144 -4.30 1.78 26.41
CA MET A 144 -5.50 2.48 26.85
C MET A 144 -6.56 1.51 27.34
N GLY A 145 -6.93 1.63 28.61
CA GLY A 145 -7.93 0.77 29.22
C GLY A 145 -7.50 -0.69 29.29
N GLN A 146 -8.21 -1.55 28.61
CA GLN A 146 -7.88 -3.01 28.53
C GLN A 146 -7.07 -3.36 27.28
N GLU A 147 -6.87 -2.42 26.37
CA GLU A 147 -6.14 -2.65 25.14
C GLU A 147 -4.67 -2.30 25.31
N ARG A 148 -3.80 -3.31 25.10
CA ARG A 148 -2.36 -3.14 25.10
C ARG A 148 -1.73 -3.80 23.89
N TYR A 149 -0.99 -3.02 23.12
CA TYR A 149 -0.26 -3.47 21.95
C TYR A 149 1.19 -2.98 22.03
N SER A 150 2.14 -3.84 21.65
CA SER A 150 3.57 -3.50 21.58
C SER A 150 4.22 -4.36 20.51
N GLU A 151 4.18 -3.88 19.26
CA GLU A 151 4.77 -4.60 18.12
C GLU A 151 6.28 -4.78 18.25
N GLU A 152 6.97 -3.87 18.92
CA GLU A 152 8.43 -3.93 19.15
C GLU A 152 8.92 -5.21 19.85
N ARG A 153 8.03 -5.91 20.57
CA ARG A 153 8.36 -7.18 21.23
C ARG A 153 8.66 -8.29 20.24
N THR A 154 8.00 -8.28 19.08
CA THR A 154 8.05 -9.36 18.08
C THR A 154 8.40 -8.89 16.68
N ILE A 155 8.54 -7.59 16.47
CA ILE A 155 8.87 -7.01 15.17
C ILE A 155 10.15 -6.18 15.29
N GLU A 156 11.05 -6.35 14.34
CA GLU A 156 12.21 -5.51 14.12
C GLU A 156 11.84 -4.42 13.08
N PRO A 157 12.00 -3.11 13.40
CA PRO A 157 11.58 -2.04 12.49
C PRO A 157 12.48 -1.97 11.25
N GLY A 158 11.87 -1.58 10.12
CA GLY A 158 12.60 -1.16 8.92
C GLY A 158 13.25 0.21 9.12
N ASN A 159 14.00 0.66 8.11
CA ASN A 159 14.72 1.93 8.14
C ASN A 159 14.76 2.65 6.79
N SER A 160 14.05 2.15 5.80
CA SER A 160 14.16 2.66 4.43
C SER A 160 12.79 2.92 3.82
N VAL A 161 12.64 4.09 3.21
CA VAL A 161 11.47 4.45 2.41
C VAL A 161 11.45 3.58 1.16
N CYS A 162 10.27 3.13 0.75
CA CYS A 162 10.10 2.29 -0.43
C CYS A 162 9.16 2.92 -1.44
N THR A 163 9.67 3.11 -2.65
CA THR A 163 8.87 3.42 -3.83
C THR A 163 9.25 2.49 -4.97
N VAL A 164 8.32 2.21 -5.87
CA VAL A 164 8.57 1.35 -7.04
C VAL A 164 7.84 1.89 -8.26
N ASP A 165 8.55 1.95 -9.39
CA ASP A 165 7.96 2.33 -10.66
C ASP A 165 7.16 1.15 -11.24
N SER A 166 5.97 1.44 -11.74
CA SER A 166 5.10 0.47 -12.38
C SER A 166 4.56 1.03 -13.71
N PRO A 167 4.01 0.18 -14.59
CA PRO A 167 3.30 0.66 -15.78
C PRO A 167 2.09 1.57 -15.48
N TYR A 168 1.67 1.61 -14.22
CA TYR A 168 0.50 2.32 -13.72
C TYR A 168 0.85 3.58 -12.92
N GLY A 169 2.12 3.98 -12.91
CA GLY A 169 2.65 5.08 -12.12
C GLY A 169 3.55 4.62 -10.98
N LYS A 170 4.08 5.56 -10.24
CA LYS A 170 4.98 5.33 -9.12
C LYS A 170 4.17 5.01 -7.85
N LEU A 171 4.47 3.87 -7.25
CA LEU A 171 3.82 3.40 -6.02
C LEU A 171 4.68 3.79 -4.81
N GLY A 172 4.06 4.34 -3.78
CA GLY A 172 4.66 4.53 -2.45
C GLY A 172 4.10 3.50 -1.48
N ILE A 173 4.95 2.79 -0.74
CA ILE A 173 4.56 1.68 0.12
C ILE A 173 4.71 2.06 1.59
N SER A 174 3.65 1.83 2.36
CA SER A 174 3.63 1.98 3.82
C SER A 174 2.83 0.84 4.45
N ILE A 175 2.86 0.69 5.77
CA ILE A 175 2.05 -0.31 6.49
C ILE A 175 1.43 0.34 7.73
N CYS A 176 0.09 0.38 7.79
CA CYS A 176 -0.73 0.60 8.98
C CYS A 176 -0.32 1.81 9.84
N TYR A 177 0.42 1.60 10.92
CA TYR A 177 0.83 2.65 11.86
C TYR A 177 1.66 3.76 11.21
N ASP A 178 2.36 3.45 10.11
CA ASP A 178 3.04 4.44 9.27
C ASP A 178 2.13 5.59 8.84
N LEU A 179 0.82 5.33 8.74
CA LEU A 179 -0.19 6.31 8.38
C LEU A 179 -0.19 7.56 9.29
N ARG A 180 0.32 7.46 10.52
CA ARG A 180 0.40 8.58 11.46
C ARG A 180 1.57 9.52 11.23
N PHE A 181 2.52 9.15 10.39
CA PHE A 181 3.78 9.85 10.18
C PHE A 181 3.86 10.46 8.78
N PRO A 182 3.40 11.72 8.61
CA PRO A 182 3.40 12.41 7.31
C PRO A 182 4.80 12.51 6.70
N GLU A 183 5.83 12.49 7.53
CA GLU A 183 7.23 12.54 7.12
C GLU A 183 7.60 11.40 6.18
N LEU A 184 7.10 10.19 6.43
CA LEU A 184 7.33 9.03 5.56
C LEU A 184 6.77 9.29 4.15
N TYR A 185 5.55 9.80 4.05
CA TYR A 185 4.89 10.07 2.77
C TYR A 185 5.56 11.20 2.03
N ARG A 186 6.04 12.21 2.74
CA ARG A 186 6.85 13.30 2.15
C ARG A 186 8.21 12.80 1.65
N ALA A 187 8.82 11.87 2.35
CA ALA A 187 10.08 11.24 1.94
C ALA A 187 9.94 10.33 0.71
N MET A 188 8.75 9.82 0.39
CA MET A 188 8.47 9.07 -0.84
C MET A 188 8.60 9.94 -2.11
N GLY A 189 8.51 11.27 -1.96
CA GLY A 189 8.52 12.20 -3.09
C GLY A 189 7.21 12.15 -3.89
N ASP A 190 7.30 12.41 -5.18
CA ASP A 190 6.11 12.50 -6.05
C ASP A 190 5.70 11.10 -6.51
N VAL A 191 4.86 10.44 -5.70
CA VAL A 191 4.24 9.16 -6.02
C VAL A 191 2.82 9.35 -6.58
N ASP A 192 2.37 8.43 -7.42
CA ASP A 192 1.04 8.49 -8.04
C ASP A 192 0.00 7.75 -7.20
N LEU A 193 0.40 6.63 -6.60
CA LEU A 193 -0.44 5.79 -5.76
C LEU A 193 0.28 5.51 -4.44
N ILE A 194 -0.43 5.66 -3.33
CA ILE A 194 0.03 5.34 -1.98
C ILE A 194 -0.71 4.08 -1.52
N LEU A 195 0.04 3.05 -1.12
CA LEU A 195 -0.46 1.78 -0.63
C LEU A 195 -0.34 1.74 0.90
N VAL A 196 -1.45 1.45 1.59
CA VAL A 196 -1.52 1.46 3.06
C VAL A 196 -2.20 0.18 3.58
N PRO A 197 -1.60 -1.02 3.38
CA PRO A 197 -2.07 -2.23 4.05
C PRO A 197 -2.17 -2.04 5.55
N SER A 198 -3.31 -2.39 6.16
CA SER A 198 -3.58 -2.02 7.55
C SER A 198 -4.35 -3.06 8.34
N ALA A 199 -4.18 -3.00 9.67
CA ALA A 199 -4.97 -3.72 10.67
C ALA A 199 -5.25 -2.81 11.88
N PHE A 200 -5.86 -1.65 11.63
CA PHE A 200 -6.23 -0.69 12.67
C PHE A 200 -7.19 -1.33 13.68
N THR A 201 -6.98 -1.10 14.96
CA THR A 201 -7.97 -1.48 15.98
C THR A 201 -9.27 -0.72 15.78
N GLU A 202 -10.40 -1.27 16.21
CA GLU A 202 -11.69 -0.56 16.14
C GLU A 202 -11.62 0.78 16.86
N THR A 203 -10.99 0.82 18.05
CA THR A 203 -10.85 2.03 18.87
C THR A 203 -10.15 3.17 18.12
N THR A 204 -8.98 2.90 17.58
CA THR A 204 -8.20 3.95 16.89
C THR A 204 -8.70 4.20 15.47
N GLY A 205 -9.24 3.17 14.82
CA GLY A 205 -9.78 3.27 13.48
C GLY A 205 -10.99 4.16 13.40
N LYS A 206 -11.95 3.96 14.28
CA LYS A 206 -13.18 4.78 14.38
C LYS A 206 -12.90 6.26 14.55
N ALA A 207 -11.83 6.60 15.27
CA ALA A 207 -11.48 7.99 15.53
C ALA A 207 -10.60 8.62 14.43
N HIS A 208 -9.70 7.84 13.77
CA HIS A 208 -8.62 8.43 13.00
C HIS A 208 -8.55 7.97 11.54
N TRP A 209 -9.03 6.76 11.19
CA TRP A 209 -8.78 6.12 9.91
C TRP A 209 -9.15 6.98 8.71
N ASP A 210 -10.41 7.39 8.62
CA ASP A 210 -10.93 8.20 7.53
C ASP A 210 -10.14 9.50 7.34
N THR A 211 -9.94 10.22 8.45
CA THR A 211 -9.24 11.50 8.43
C THR A 211 -7.80 11.34 7.93
N LEU A 212 -7.07 10.35 8.44
CA LEU A 212 -5.67 10.17 8.08
C LEU A 212 -5.50 9.69 6.63
N ILE A 213 -6.30 8.73 6.16
CA ILE A 213 -6.24 8.25 4.77
C ILE A 213 -6.50 9.39 3.79
N ARG A 214 -7.55 10.18 4.04
CA ARG A 214 -7.88 11.34 3.19
C ARG A 214 -6.79 12.42 3.25
N ALA A 215 -6.21 12.66 4.42
CA ALA A 215 -5.11 13.60 4.57
C ALA A 215 -3.90 13.19 3.71
N ARG A 216 -3.53 11.90 3.70
CA ARG A 216 -2.43 11.40 2.86
C ARG A 216 -2.71 11.59 1.36
N ALA A 217 -3.95 11.40 0.93
CA ALA A 217 -4.33 11.65 -0.46
C ALA A 217 -4.21 13.14 -0.82
N ILE A 218 -4.79 14.01 0.00
CA ILE A 218 -4.87 15.46 -0.23
C ILE A 218 -3.47 16.09 -0.23
N GLU A 219 -2.68 15.85 0.79
CA GLU A 219 -1.38 16.49 0.96
C GLU A 219 -0.33 16.03 -0.05
N ASN A 220 -0.44 14.79 -0.56
CA ASN A 220 0.49 14.24 -1.55
C ASN A 220 -0.08 14.27 -2.99
N LEU A 221 -1.31 14.75 -3.19
CA LEU A 221 -2.00 14.79 -4.48
C LEU A 221 -1.89 13.46 -5.21
N ALA A 222 -2.13 12.37 -4.46
CA ALA A 222 -1.98 10.99 -4.89
C ALA A 222 -3.24 10.17 -4.57
N TYR A 223 -3.51 9.13 -5.36
CA TYR A 223 -4.49 8.14 -4.98
C TYR A 223 -4.01 7.36 -3.76
N VAL A 224 -4.91 7.03 -2.84
CA VAL A 224 -4.60 6.15 -1.70
C VAL A 224 -5.43 4.88 -1.81
N ILE A 225 -4.76 3.74 -1.75
CA ILE A 225 -5.37 2.40 -1.76
C ILE A 225 -5.07 1.79 -0.39
N ALA A 226 -6.10 1.66 0.43
CA ALA A 226 -5.99 1.31 1.83
C ALA A 226 -6.77 0.03 2.17
N PRO A 227 -6.21 -1.17 1.83
CA PRO A 227 -6.79 -2.44 2.24
C PRO A 227 -6.64 -2.64 3.75
N ALA A 228 -7.67 -3.16 4.40
CA ALA A 228 -7.70 -3.30 5.84
C ALA A 228 -8.19 -4.67 6.32
N GLN A 229 -7.73 -5.09 7.49
CA GLN A 229 -8.41 -6.13 8.26
C GLN A 229 -9.70 -5.53 8.83
N GLY A 230 -10.82 -6.27 8.73
CA GLY A 230 -12.13 -5.70 9.08
C GLY A 230 -13.08 -6.69 9.73
N GLY A 231 -13.24 -6.59 11.03
CA GLY A 231 -14.18 -7.40 11.80
C GLY A 231 -13.58 -8.02 13.06
N TYR A 232 -14.24 -9.08 13.53
CA TYR A 232 -13.82 -9.85 14.70
C TYR A 232 -12.88 -10.98 14.29
N HIS A 233 -11.77 -11.10 15.02
CA HIS A 233 -10.79 -12.15 14.83
C HIS A 233 -10.91 -13.21 15.92
N VAL A 234 -10.54 -14.45 15.61
CA VAL A 234 -10.63 -15.59 16.52
C VAL A 234 -9.87 -15.36 17.84
N ASN A 235 -8.81 -14.56 17.81
CA ASN A 235 -8.02 -14.17 18.99
C ASN A 235 -8.68 -13.10 19.88
N GLY A 236 -9.91 -12.68 19.59
CA GLY A 236 -10.65 -11.66 20.32
C GLY A 236 -10.35 -10.21 19.93
N ARG A 237 -9.43 -9.97 18.97
CA ARG A 237 -9.21 -8.62 18.44
C ARG A 237 -10.37 -8.18 17.56
N GLU A 238 -10.67 -6.91 17.60
CA GLU A 238 -11.57 -6.25 16.67
C GLU A 238 -10.80 -5.23 15.85
N THR A 239 -10.89 -5.34 14.52
CA THR A 239 -10.27 -4.41 13.59
C THR A 239 -11.34 -3.59 12.87
N HIS A 240 -10.99 -2.35 12.58
CA HIS A 240 -11.94 -1.34 12.12
C HIS A 240 -12.50 -1.64 10.71
N GLY A 241 -11.72 -2.25 9.84
CA GLY A 241 -12.11 -2.41 8.44
C GLY A 241 -12.04 -1.10 7.67
N HIS A 242 -13.16 -0.74 7.04
CA HIS A 242 -13.27 0.45 6.21
C HIS A 242 -12.18 0.52 5.15
N THR A 243 -11.86 -0.65 4.54
CA THR A 243 -11.07 -0.69 3.31
C THR A 243 -11.61 0.34 2.33
N MET A 244 -10.74 1.19 1.81
CA MET A 244 -11.18 2.27 0.91
C MET A 244 -10.13 2.63 -0.14
N ILE A 245 -10.61 3.28 -1.20
CA ILE A 245 -9.80 3.93 -2.21
C ILE A 245 -10.19 5.40 -2.26
N VAL A 246 -9.19 6.27 -2.19
CA VAL A 246 -9.37 7.73 -2.13
C VAL A 246 -8.62 8.38 -3.29
N ASP A 247 -9.24 9.36 -3.93
CA ASP A 247 -8.65 10.11 -5.03
C ASP A 247 -7.71 11.25 -4.54
N PRO A 248 -6.93 11.88 -5.43
CA PRO A 248 -6.01 12.97 -5.06
C PRO A 248 -6.68 14.20 -4.47
N TRP A 249 -8.00 14.35 -4.59
CA TRP A 249 -8.77 15.46 -4.01
C TRP A 249 -9.34 15.12 -2.63
N GLY A 250 -9.13 13.87 -2.17
CA GLY A 250 -9.63 13.36 -0.89
C GLY A 250 -11.05 12.81 -0.94
N VAL A 251 -11.59 12.56 -2.13
CA VAL A 251 -12.90 11.91 -2.29
C VAL A 251 -12.75 10.40 -2.11
N VAL A 252 -13.56 9.81 -1.24
CA VAL A 252 -13.65 8.35 -1.10
C VAL A 252 -14.42 7.81 -2.28
N LEU A 253 -13.72 7.07 -3.16
CA LEU A 253 -14.30 6.53 -4.39
C LEU A 253 -15.11 5.27 -4.14
N ASP A 254 -14.65 4.41 -3.23
CA ASP A 254 -15.34 3.19 -2.81
C ASP A 254 -14.86 2.77 -1.41
N ARG A 255 -15.73 2.07 -0.66
CA ARG A 255 -15.47 1.66 0.74
C ARG A 255 -16.23 0.41 1.11
N LEU A 256 -15.58 -0.47 1.85
CA LEU A 256 -16.19 -1.64 2.50
C LEU A 256 -16.06 -1.51 4.03
N PRO A 257 -17.15 -1.27 4.77
CA PRO A 257 -17.07 -1.07 6.22
C PRO A 257 -16.57 -2.27 7.00
N ARG A 258 -17.19 -3.43 6.85
CA ARG A 258 -16.85 -4.67 7.61
C ARG A 258 -17.03 -5.90 6.75
N GLY A 259 -16.46 -7.03 7.22
CA GLY A 259 -16.52 -8.32 6.55
C GLY A 259 -15.45 -8.48 5.47
N SER A 260 -15.38 -9.66 4.87
CA SER A 260 -14.46 -9.94 3.77
C SER A 260 -15.05 -9.46 2.44
N GLY A 261 -14.23 -8.87 1.59
CA GLY A 261 -14.69 -8.39 0.28
C GLY A 261 -13.63 -7.58 -0.48
N VAL A 262 -14.09 -6.98 -1.57
CA VAL A 262 -13.24 -6.23 -2.50
C VAL A 262 -13.85 -4.85 -2.74
N VAL A 263 -13.01 -3.83 -2.66
CA VAL A 263 -13.28 -2.43 -3.03
C VAL A 263 -12.57 -2.17 -4.35
N VAL A 264 -13.25 -1.53 -5.33
CA VAL A 264 -12.69 -1.31 -6.67
C VAL A 264 -12.94 0.13 -7.12
N ALA A 265 -11.92 0.79 -7.61
CA ALA A 265 -12.06 2.13 -8.19
C ALA A 265 -11.21 2.33 -9.44
N GLY A 266 -11.61 3.30 -10.25
CA GLY A 266 -10.86 3.77 -11.41
C GLY A 266 -9.80 4.79 -10.98
N VAL A 267 -8.58 4.61 -11.45
CA VAL A 267 -7.50 5.61 -11.39
C VAL A 267 -7.46 6.34 -12.73
N ASN A 268 -7.52 7.67 -12.66
CA ASN A 268 -7.43 8.54 -13.83
C ASN A 268 -6.17 9.42 -13.73
N PRO A 269 -5.06 9.05 -14.40
CA PRO A 269 -3.81 9.82 -14.37
C PRO A 269 -3.96 11.25 -14.93
N THR A 270 -4.82 11.44 -15.94
CA THR A 270 -5.10 12.76 -16.50
C THR A 270 -5.77 13.69 -15.48
N TYR A 271 -6.72 13.15 -14.70
CA TYR A 271 -7.35 13.90 -13.61
C TYR A 271 -6.34 14.27 -12.53
N GLN A 272 -5.49 13.33 -12.12
CA GLN A 272 -4.43 13.59 -11.15
C GLN A 272 -3.45 14.68 -11.63
N ALA A 273 -3.03 14.60 -12.88
CA ALA A 273 -2.15 15.61 -13.48
C ALA A 273 -2.83 16.99 -13.50
N LYS A 274 -4.13 17.06 -13.83
CA LYS A 274 -4.91 18.30 -13.78
C LYS A 274 -4.95 18.88 -12.36
N ILE A 275 -5.20 18.05 -11.34
CA ILE A 275 -5.19 18.50 -9.92
C ILE A 275 -3.81 19.08 -9.56
N ARG A 276 -2.73 18.35 -9.87
CA ARG A 276 -1.35 18.78 -9.57
C ARG A 276 -0.99 20.10 -10.27
N ALA A 277 -1.46 20.30 -11.50
CA ALA A 277 -1.26 21.55 -12.23
C ALA A 277 -2.09 22.71 -11.64
N SER A 278 -3.32 22.45 -11.19
CA SER A 278 -4.21 23.48 -10.62
C SER A 278 -3.86 23.85 -9.18
N LEU A 279 -3.34 22.88 -8.41
CA LEU A 279 -2.91 23.06 -7.02
C LEU A 279 -1.50 22.47 -6.85
N PRO A 280 -0.43 23.20 -7.23
CA PRO A 280 0.94 22.66 -7.25
C PRO A 280 1.56 22.62 -5.85
N ALA A 281 0.85 22.11 -4.84
CA ALA A 281 1.26 22.07 -3.44
C ALA A 281 2.58 21.32 -3.21
N LEU A 282 2.88 20.32 -4.05
CA LEU A 282 4.13 19.55 -3.94
C LEU A 282 5.37 20.40 -4.27
N THR A 283 5.23 21.39 -5.14
CA THR A 283 6.33 22.31 -5.51
C THR A 283 6.42 23.54 -4.60
N HIS A 284 5.34 23.83 -3.85
CA HIS A 284 5.28 24.98 -2.95
C HIS A 284 5.91 24.71 -1.58
N LYS A 285 6.30 23.48 -1.27
CA LYS A 285 6.97 23.18 0.01
C LYS A 285 8.35 23.85 0.06
N THR A 286 8.55 24.62 1.14
CA THR A 286 9.80 25.32 1.43
C THR A 286 10.65 24.60 2.47
N VAL A 287 10.00 23.90 3.41
CA VAL A 287 10.67 23.06 4.40
C VAL A 287 11.09 21.76 3.73
N ARG A 288 12.40 21.52 3.62
CA ARG A 288 12.97 20.40 2.83
C ARG A 288 13.61 19.29 3.68
N GLN A 289 13.79 19.51 4.99
CA GLN A 289 14.38 18.54 5.92
C GLN A 289 13.43 18.31 7.08
N TRP A 290 13.20 17.06 7.39
CA TRP A 290 12.49 16.56 8.56
C TRP A 290 13.45 15.70 9.38
#